data_04e99fd8ed5fa5b615fd5a93fe16b0bd
#
_entry.id   04e99fd8ed5fa5b615fd5a93fe16b0bd
#
_cell.length_a   1.000
_cell.length_b   1.000
_cell.length_c   1.000
_cell.angle_alpha   90.00
_cell.angle_beta   90.00
_cell.angle_gamma   90.00
#
_symmetry.space_group_name_H-M   'P 1'
#
loop_
_entity.id
_entity.type
_entity.pdbx_description
1 polymer ?
#
loop_
_entity_poly.entity_id
_entity_poly.type
_entity_poly.pdbx_seq_one_letter_code
_entity_poly.pdbx_strand_id
1 'polypeptide(L)'
;KLKYREMGWSRCPKGHAMGATGLFLRVEDMTKLGMVYAQGGKWQGERLLSEEWITMCLERGYEFGKIADGWYGKGGMFGQMLCFNVEKQCALAWQAHTETSALNAILGIRT
;
A
#
# COMPACT_ATOMS: atom_id res chain seq x y z
N LYS A 1 -14.15 8.27 1.03
CA LYS A 1 -13.32 9.43 1.34
C LYS A 1 -12.07 9.56 0.48
N LEU A 2 -11.46 8.46 0.05
CA LEU A 2 -10.34 8.50 -0.88
C LEU A 2 -10.77 8.74 -2.33
N LYS A 3 -12.02 8.56 -2.64
CA LYS A 3 -12.62 8.80 -3.96
C LYS A 3 -11.89 8.04 -5.07
N TYR A 4 -11.93 6.73 -5.00
CA TYR A 4 -11.37 5.88 -6.03
C TYR A 4 -12.15 6.05 -7.35
N ARG A 5 -11.41 6.10 -8.46
CA ARG A 5 -12.02 6.20 -9.80
C ARG A 5 -12.69 4.90 -10.21
N GLU A 6 -12.04 3.79 -9.93
CA GLU A 6 -12.55 2.46 -10.21
C GLU A 6 -12.09 1.53 -9.12
N MET A 7 -12.93 0.60 -8.72
CA MET A 7 -12.57 -0.38 -7.72
C MET A 7 -13.32 -1.68 -8.00
N GLY A 8 -12.59 -2.78 -7.91
CA GLY A 8 -13.17 -4.11 -7.92
C GLY A 8 -12.69 -4.88 -6.71
N TRP A 9 -13.52 -5.78 -6.22
CA TRP A 9 -13.13 -6.63 -5.10
C TRP A 9 -13.70 -8.02 -5.32
N SER A 10 -12.81 -9.01 -5.33
CA SER A 10 -13.21 -10.40 -5.42
C SER A 10 -14.00 -10.84 -4.19
N ARG A 11 -15.02 -11.64 -4.41
CA ARG A 11 -15.90 -12.11 -3.34
C ARG A 11 -15.80 -13.62 -3.21
N CYS A 12 -15.99 -14.12 -2.00
CA CYS A 12 -16.10 -15.54 -1.75
C CYS A 12 -17.44 -16.06 -2.30
N PRO A 13 -17.65 -17.40 -2.39
CA PRO A 13 -18.93 -17.93 -2.90
C PRO A 13 -20.17 -17.47 -2.13
N LYS A 14 -20.02 -17.01 -0.89
CA LYS A 14 -21.13 -16.48 -0.10
C LYS A 14 -21.35 -14.98 -0.28
N GLY A 15 -20.58 -14.32 -1.17
CA GLY A 15 -20.75 -12.92 -1.51
C GLY A 15 -19.99 -11.92 -0.64
N HIS A 16 -19.19 -12.40 0.32
CA HIS A 16 -18.37 -11.51 1.15
C HIS A 16 -17.09 -11.09 0.43
N ALA A 17 -16.66 -9.85 0.59
CA ALA A 17 -15.38 -9.39 0.07
C ALA A 17 -14.25 -10.20 0.72
N MET A 18 -13.25 -10.58 -0.11
CA MET A 18 -12.10 -11.33 0.40
C MET A 18 -11.21 -10.41 1.23
N GLY A 19 -10.78 -10.86 2.41
CA GLY A 19 -9.99 -10.03 3.31
C GLY A 19 -8.50 -10.01 3.03
N ALA A 20 -7.96 -11.09 2.47
CA ALA A 20 -6.51 -11.23 2.28
C ALA A 20 -6.04 -10.84 0.89
N THR A 21 -6.93 -10.77 -0.08
CA THR A 21 -6.57 -10.55 -1.49
C THR A 21 -7.80 -10.10 -2.27
N GLY A 22 -7.64 -9.89 -3.58
CA GLY A 22 -8.77 -9.66 -4.47
C GLY A 22 -9.24 -8.22 -4.57
N LEU A 23 -8.54 -7.28 -3.97
CA LEU A 23 -8.81 -5.86 -4.17
C LEU A 23 -8.10 -5.38 -5.44
N PHE A 24 -8.87 -4.78 -6.34
CA PHE A 24 -8.36 -4.24 -7.60
C PHE A 24 -8.54 -2.72 -7.59
N LEU A 25 -7.46 -1.99 -7.72
CA LEU A 25 -7.44 -0.53 -7.76
C LEU A 25 -6.58 -0.07 -8.94
N ARG A 26 -6.88 1.11 -9.45
CA ARG A 26 -5.96 1.78 -10.37
C ARG A 26 -4.70 2.20 -9.59
N VAL A 27 -3.58 2.31 -10.31
CA VAL A 27 -2.30 2.68 -9.71
C VAL A 27 -2.39 4.02 -8.96
N GLU A 28 -3.09 5.00 -9.53
CA GLU A 28 -3.29 6.31 -8.89
C GLU A 28 -4.04 6.19 -7.57
N ASP A 29 -5.00 5.29 -7.52
CA ASP A 29 -5.80 5.09 -6.31
C ASP A 29 -5.03 4.30 -5.24
N MET A 30 -4.13 3.40 -5.66
CA MET A 30 -3.22 2.72 -4.74
C MET A 30 -2.30 3.70 -4.04
N THR A 31 -1.79 4.72 -4.75
CA THR A 31 -0.95 5.74 -4.12
C THR A 31 -1.69 6.53 -3.05
N LYS A 32 -3.00 6.78 -3.23
CA LYS A 32 -3.81 7.43 -2.20
C LYS A 32 -3.82 6.63 -0.90
N LEU A 33 -3.99 5.33 -1.00
CA LEU A 33 -3.95 4.46 0.17
C LEU A 33 -2.58 4.51 0.86
N GLY A 34 -1.51 4.44 0.07
CA GLY A 34 -0.14 4.57 0.60
C GLY A 34 0.09 5.90 1.30
N MET A 35 -0.46 6.99 0.74
CA MET A 35 -0.32 8.32 1.34
C MET A 35 -1.03 8.42 2.69
N VAL A 36 -2.17 7.75 2.88
CA VAL A 36 -2.83 7.72 4.18
C VAL A 36 -1.88 7.17 5.25
N TYR A 37 -1.21 6.07 4.96
CA TYR A 37 -0.23 5.50 5.89
C TYR A 37 1.00 6.39 6.05
N ALA A 38 1.50 6.96 4.95
CA ALA A 38 2.66 7.86 5.00
C ALA A 38 2.39 9.12 5.85
N GLN A 39 1.14 9.56 5.90
CA GLN A 39 0.72 10.74 6.65
C GLN A 39 0.17 10.41 8.03
N GLY A 40 0.45 9.23 8.55
CA GLY A 40 0.05 8.84 9.89
C GLY A 40 -1.44 8.61 10.08
N GLY A 41 -2.15 8.29 9.00
CA GLY A 41 -3.58 8.00 9.04
C GLY A 41 -4.48 9.13 8.57
N LYS A 42 -3.92 10.19 8.01
CA LYS A 42 -4.68 11.34 7.52
C LYS A 42 -4.73 11.41 6.00
N TRP A 43 -5.82 11.94 5.49
CA TRP A 43 -5.99 12.24 4.08
C TRP A 43 -6.63 13.62 3.93
N GLN A 44 -5.93 14.54 3.26
CA GLN A 44 -6.38 15.92 3.06
C GLN A 44 -6.82 16.60 4.36
N GLY A 45 -6.05 16.37 5.43
CA GLY A 45 -6.31 16.96 6.74
C GLY A 45 -7.34 16.22 7.59
N GLU A 46 -8.03 15.24 7.04
CA GLU A 46 -9.01 14.43 7.77
C GLU A 46 -8.38 13.13 8.27
N ARG A 47 -8.60 12.82 9.55
CA ARG A 47 -8.11 11.57 10.11
C ARG A 47 -9.03 10.41 9.71
N LEU A 48 -8.46 9.43 9.03
CA LEU A 48 -9.18 8.22 8.61
C LEU A 48 -8.82 7.02 9.49
N LEU A 49 -7.57 6.95 9.96
CA LEU A 49 -7.07 5.88 10.82
C LEU A 49 -6.35 6.51 12.01
N SER A 50 -6.41 5.87 13.18
CA SER A 50 -5.75 6.40 14.37
C SER A 50 -4.22 6.28 14.27
N GLU A 51 -3.51 7.17 14.96
CA GLU A 51 -2.05 7.10 15.04
C GLU A 51 -1.59 5.79 15.68
N GLU A 52 -2.30 5.35 16.72
CA GLU A 52 -1.98 4.09 17.41
C GLU A 52 -2.11 2.90 16.46
N TRP A 53 -3.14 2.87 15.62
CA TRP A 53 -3.32 1.82 14.64
C TRP A 53 -2.19 1.81 13.62
N ILE A 54 -1.82 2.97 13.08
CA ILE A 54 -0.72 3.08 12.12
C ILE A 54 0.59 2.60 12.75
N THR A 55 0.91 3.07 13.96
CA THR A 55 2.12 2.66 14.67
C THR A 55 2.15 1.15 14.87
N MET A 56 1.04 0.58 15.32
CA MET A 56 0.95 -0.86 15.55
C MET A 56 1.10 -1.65 14.25
N CYS A 57 0.47 -1.19 13.17
CA CYS A 57 0.60 -1.83 11.86
C CYS A 57 2.03 -1.87 11.38
N LEU A 58 2.75 -0.77 11.51
CA LEU A 58 4.14 -0.69 11.04
C LEU A 58 5.10 -1.48 11.92
N GLU A 59 4.89 -1.47 13.24
CA GLU A 59 5.72 -2.25 14.16
C GLU A 59 5.52 -3.75 14.00
N ARG A 60 4.29 -4.18 13.78
CA ARG A 60 3.95 -5.61 13.71
C ARG A 60 3.91 -6.15 12.29
N GLY A 61 4.09 -5.31 11.29
CA GLY A 61 4.05 -5.72 9.88
C GLY A 61 2.67 -6.15 9.40
N TYR A 62 1.61 -5.56 9.95
CA TYR A 62 0.26 -5.84 9.50
C TYR A 62 0.06 -5.23 8.12
N GLU A 63 -0.19 -6.06 7.13
CA GLU A 63 -0.38 -5.74 5.73
C GLU A 63 0.90 -5.18 5.07
N PHE A 64 1.59 -4.22 5.70
CA PHE A 64 2.77 -3.59 5.14
C PHE A 64 3.99 -3.94 5.99
N GLY A 65 4.96 -4.58 5.37
CA GLY A 65 6.23 -4.89 6.01
C GLY A 65 7.30 -3.86 5.70
N LYS A 66 8.30 -3.76 6.56
CA LYS A 66 9.46 -2.91 6.31
C LYS A 66 10.30 -3.51 5.19
N ILE A 67 10.55 -2.72 4.15
CA ILE A 67 11.29 -3.16 2.96
C ILE A 67 12.66 -2.49 2.83
N ALA A 68 12.85 -1.33 3.46
CA ALA A 68 14.11 -0.59 3.50
C ALA A 68 14.00 0.46 4.59
N ASP A 69 15.05 1.24 4.82
CA ASP A 69 15.03 2.30 5.83
C ASP A 69 13.94 3.33 5.52
N GLY A 70 12.98 3.45 6.45
CA GLY A 70 11.85 4.36 6.30
C GLY A 70 10.77 3.89 5.33
N TRP A 71 10.99 2.83 4.59
CA TRP A 71 10.06 2.33 3.59
C TRP A 71 9.30 1.10 4.07
N TYR A 72 8.00 1.13 3.85
CA TYR A 72 7.09 0.01 4.12
C TYR A 72 6.31 -0.28 2.86
N GLY A 73 5.97 -1.53 2.64
CA GLY A 73 5.24 -1.87 1.44
C GLY A 73 4.66 -3.26 1.44
N LYS A 74 3.85 -3.49 0.42
CA LYS A 74 3.25 -4.79 0.14
C LYS A 74 3.33 -5.05 -1.36
N GLY A 75 3.87 -6.20 -1.71
CA GLY A 75 3.92 -6.67 -3.09
C GLY A 75 2.78 -7.60 -3.42
N GLY A 76 2.60 -7.83 -4.70
CA GLY A 76 1.71 -8.85 -5.24
C GLY A 76 2.46 -9.78 -6.18
N MET A 77 1.78 -10.79 -6.71
CA MET A 77 2.37 -11.66 -7.72
C MET A 77 2.76 -10.85 -8.96
N PHE A 78 3.82 -11.25 -9.64
CA PHE A 78 4.32 -10.62 -10.87
C PHE A 78 4.80 -9.19 -10.72
N GLY A 79 5.19 -8.78 -9.51
CA GLY A 79 5.93 -7.54 -9.32
C GLY A 79 5.11 -6.30 -9.03
N GLN A 80 3.80 -6.42 -8.78
CA GLN A 80 3.03 -5.27 -8.28
C GLN A 80 3.54 -4.83 -6.92
N MET A 81 3.43 -3.53 -6.63
CA MET A 81 3.89 -3.01 -5.35
C MET A 81 3.13 -1.74 -4.97
N LEU A 82 2.82 -1.63 -3.70
CA LEU A 82 2.45 -0.38 -3.05
C LEU A 82 3.42 -0.17 -1.90
N CYS A 83 4.11 0.96 -1.88
CA CYS A 83 5.02 1.28 -0.78
C CYS A 83 4.95 2.76 -0.44
N PHE A 84 5.38 3.07 0.78
CA PHE A 84 5.35 4.43 1.28
C PHE A 84 6.49 4.67 2.26
N ASN A 85 6.85 5.95 2.42
CA ASN A 85 7.88 6.39 3.35
C ASN A 85 7.26 7.40 4.30
N VAL A 86 7.26 7.09 5.60
CA VAL A 86 6.65 7.95 6.61
C VAL A 86 7.45 9.23 6.82
N GLU A 87 8.78 9.12 6.84
CA GLU A 87 9.65 10.29 7.06
C GLU A 87 9.57 11.27 5.89
N LYS A 88 9.60 10.74 4.67
CA LYS A 88 9.54 11.57 3.45
C LYS A 88 8.12 11.93 3.05
N GLN A 89 7.12 11.34 3.68
CA GLN A 89 5.70 11.54 3.39
C GLN A 89 5.39 11.39 1.91
N CYS A 90 5.79 10.25 1.35
CA CYS A 90 5.53 9.94 -0.04
C CYS A 90 5.08 8.49 -0.19
N ALA A 91 4.43 8.20 -1.30
CA ALA A 91 3.98 6.86 -1.64
C ALA A 91 4.27 6.58 -3.11
N LEU A 92 4.58 5.33 -3.40
CA LEU A 92 4.81 4.84 -4.75
C LEU A 92 3.97 3.59 -4.96
N ALA A 93 3.39 3.50 -6.14
CA ALA A 93 2.68 2.28 -6.54
C ALA A 93 2.97 2.01 -8.00
N TRP A 94 3.10 0.73 -8.33
CA TRP A 94 3.21 0.31 -9.71
C TRP A 94 2.54 -1.03 -9.91
N GLN A 95 2.12 -1.24 -11.14
CA GLN A 95 1.59 -2.52 -11.59
C GLN A 95 2.53 -3.08 -12.63
N ALA A 96 2.76 -4.38 -12.57
CA ALA A 96 3.67 -5.06 -13.47
C ALA A 96 3.16 -6.48 -13.70
N HIS A 97 3.66 -7.09 -14.77
CA HIS A 97 3.39 -8.50 -15.06
C HIS A 97 4.74 -9.14 -15.37
N THR A 98 5.54 -9.33 -14.34
CA THR A 98 6.89 -9.86 -14.44
C THR A 98 7.17 -10.80 -13.27
N GLU A 99 8.08 -11.72 -13.47
CA GLU A 99 8.50 -12.64 -12.41
C GLU A 99 9.57 -12.04 -11.48
N THR A 100 10.15 -10.89 -11.88
CA THR A 100 11.19 -10.22 -11.08
C THR A 100 10.69 -8.90 -10.54
N SER A 101 11.09 -8.60 -9.31
CA SER A 101 10.74 -7.32 -8.67
C SER A 101 11.69 -6.23 -9.11
N ALA A 102 11.14 -5.07 -9.44
CA ALA A 102 11.93 -3.87 -9.73
C ALA A 102 12.13 -3.00 -8.49
N LEU A 103 11.75 -3.49 -7.31
CA LEU A 103 11.72 -2.70 -6.08
C LEU A 103 13.04 -1.98 -5.80
N ASN A 104 14.14 -2.71 -5.80
CA ASN A 104 15.44 -2.12 -5.47
C ASN A 104 15.85 -1.03 -6.44
N ALA A 105 15.60 -1.24 -7.74
CA ALA A 105 15.92 -0.24 -8.76
C ALA A 105 15.06 1.02 -8.60
N ILE A 106 13.76 0.84 -8.35
CA ILE A 106 12.83 1.96 -8.23
C ILE A 106 13.14 2.80 -6.99
N LEU A 107 13.45 2.15 -5.87
CA LEU A 107 13.76 2.85 -4.63
C LEU A 107 15.23 3.32 -4.55
N GLY A 108 16.05 2.95 -5.53
CA GLY A 108 17.47 3.31 -5.52
C GLY A 108 18.28 2.54 -4.48
N ILE A 109 17.83 1.37 -4.08
CA ILE A 109 18.51 0.53 -3.10
C ILE A 109 19.61 -0.26 -3.81
N ARG A 110 20.81 -0.23 -3.26
CA ARG A 110 21.93 -1.05 -3.74
C ARG A 110 21.88 -2.41 -3.07
N THR A 111 21.96 -3.45 -3.84
CA THR A 111 22.06 -4.82 -3.37
C THR A 111 23.52 -5.28 -3.30
#